data_08358c0ba99c0b02c3b814ce5f1ee8a1
#
_entry.id   08358c0ba99c0b02c3b814ce5f1ee8a1
#
_cell.length_a   1.000
_cell.length_b   1.000
_cell.length_c   1.000
_cell.angle_alpha   90.00
_cell.angle_beta   90.00
_cell.angle_gamma   90.00
#
_symmetry.space_group_name_H-M   'P 1'
#
loop_
_entity.id
_entity.type
_entity.pdbx_description
1 polymer ?
#
loop_
_entity_poly.entity_id
_entity_poly.type
_entity_poly.pdbx_seq_one_letter_code
_entity_poly.pdbx_strand_id
1 'polypeptide(L)'
;FEELFQGVRAIPWEDYLPRDAAFPVKGYAISSQLHAVSACQSIIKKAMVERLKSAYGLEQFPETGVKYQVRFSIFKDEAAICLDTSGEGLYKRGYRAVGVEAPLRETLAAALVTLSRYRGRDPFCDPFCGSGTIPIEAALIAKNRAPGLDRRFDAQRWAFLPAEAWMDAADEAQDKEFHGTYDIWGGDIDPHAVEIARDNARKAGVDDCVRFETADAARFHRDSQYGQLVTNPPYGERLLERQEAEE
;
A
#
# COMPACT_ATOMS: atom_id res chain seq x y z
N PHE A 1 26.98 14.57 -11.68
CA PHE A 1 27.21 13.20 -11.18
C PHE A 1 28.22 13.16 -10.03
N GLU A 2 29.28 13.98 -10.06
CA GLU A 2 30.30 13.97 -9.00
C GLU A 2 29.68 14.38 -7.64
N GLU A 3 28.88 15.41 -7.59
CA GLU A 3 28.18 15.84 -6.37
C GLU A 3 27.28 14.73 -5.80
N LEU A 4 26.53 14.04 -6.69
CA LEU A 4 25.68 12.90 -6.28
C LEU A 4 26.55 11.77 -5.70
N PHE A 5 27.67 11.45 -6.35
CA PHE A 5 28.59 10.42 -5.86
C PHE A 5 29.16 10.77 -4.49
N GLN A 6 29.68 11.99 -4.31
CA GLN A 6 30.30 12.41 -3.05
C GLN A 6 29.26 12.53 -1.93
N GLY A 7 28.07 13.07 -2.22
CA GLY A 7 26.98 13.15 -1.25
C GLY A 7 26.55 11.76 -0.75
N VAL A 8 26.36 10.81 -1.65
CA VAL A 8 25.97 9.43 -1.28
C VAL A 8 27.11 8.71 -0.54
N ARG A 9 28.37 8.91 -0.94
CA ARG A 9 29.54 8.34 -0.28
C ARG A 9 29.74 8.87 1.14
N ALA A 10 29.31 10.11 1.41
CA ALA A 10 29.42 10.73 2.73
C ALA A 10 28.45 10.12 3.76
N ILE A 11 27.39 9.45 3.33
CA ILE A 11 26.44 8.79 4.23
C ILE A 11 27.12 7.60 4.92
N PRO A 12 26.99 7.46 6.27
CA PRO A 12 27.58 6.32 7.00
C PRO A 12 26.75 5.05 6.80
N TRP A 13 26.84 4.45 5.62
CA TRP A 13 26.07 3.27 5.24
C TRP A 13 26.29 2.06 6.14
N GLU A 14 27.46 1.93 6.77
CA GLU A 14 27.83 0.90 7.73
C GLU A 14 26.97 0.89 8.99
N ASP A 15 26.33 2.01 9.33
CA ASP A 15 25.42 2.09 10.48
C ASP A 15 24.07 1.43 10.16
N TYR A 16 23.74 1.26 8.90
CA TYR A 16 22.45 0.73 8.43
C TYR A 16 22.56 -0.64 7.76
N LEU A 17 23.62 -0.87 7.01
CA LEU A 17 23.78 -2.01 6.12
C LEU A 17 24.82 -2.99 6.66
N PRO A 18 24.43 -4.19 7.14
CA PRO A 18 25.38 -5.22 7.50
C PRO A 18 26.20 -5.71 6.30
N ARG A 19 27.29 -6.44 6.57
CA ARG A 19 28.28 -6.86 5.55
C ARG A 19 27.70 -7.71 4.41
N ASP A 20 26.65 -8.45 4.67
CA ASP A 20 25.97 -9.32 3.71
C ASP A 20 24.68 -8.73 3.13
N ALA A 21 24.31 -7.51 3.53
CA ALA A 21 23.08 -6.85 3.09
C ALA A 21 22.94 -6.83 1.57
N ALA A 22 21.76 -7.15 1.08
CA ALA A 22 21.39 -6.88 -0.31
C ALA A 22 20.80 -5.47 -0.41
N PHE A 23 21.44 -4.57 -1.15
CA PHE A 23 21.04 -3.15 -1.24
C PHE A 23 20.81 -2.70 -2.69
N PRO A 24 19.72 -3.19 -3.33
CA PRO A 24 19.35 -2.71 -4.66
C PRO A 24 18.97 -1.24 -4.63
N VAL A 25 19.31 -0.51 -5.70
CA VAL A 25 19.02 0.93 -5.85
C VAL A 25 17.95 1.09 -6.91
N LYS A 26 16.86 1.81 -6.61
CA LYS A 26 15.81 2.19 -7.56
C LYS A 26 15.38 3.63 -7.33
N GLY A 27 14.91 4.29 -8.39
CA GLY A 27 14.42 5.65 -8.22
C GLY A 27 14.00 6.28 -9.54
N TYR A 28 13.84 7.59 -9.51
CA TYR A 28 13.47 8.40 -10.68
C TYR A 28 14.15 9.75 -10.64
N ALA A 29 14.17 10.40 -11.81
CA ALA A 29 14.65 11.76 -11.96
C ALA A 29 13.66 12.53 -12.84
N ILE A 30 13.22 13.70 -12.38
CA ILE A 30 12.23 14.55 -13.06
C ILE A 30 12.72 16.00 -13.03
N SER A 31 12.63 16.68 -14.16
CA SER A 31 13.01 18.10 -14.29
C SER A 31 14.42 18.40 -13.75
N SER A 32 15.39 17.53 -14.04
CA SER A 32 16.76 17.62 -13.55
C SER A 32 17.77 17.45 -14.69
N GLN A 33 18.95 18.02 -14.50
CA GLN A 33 20.11 17.79 -15.38
C GLN A 33 20.53 16.30 -15.35
N LEU A 34 20.33 15.61 -14.22
CA LEU A 34 20.56 14.17 -14.05
C LEU A 34 19.32 13.36 -14.43
N HIS A 35 18.98 13.32 -15.73
CA HIS A 35 17.78 12.64 -16.23
C HIS A 35 17.99 11.14 -16.57
N ALA A 36 19.24 10.68 -16.69
CA ALA A 36 19.54 9.28 -16.98
C ALA A 36 19.44 8.41 -15.71
N VAL A 37 18.24 7.87 -15.43
CA VAL A 37 17.92 7.09 -14.22
C VAL A 37 18.90 5.95 -14.00
N SER A 38 19.24 5.18 -15.04
CA SER A 38 20.19 4.05 -14.94
C SER A 38 21.60 4.49 -14.55
N ALA A 39 22.07 5.65 -15.07
CA ALA A 39 23.34 6.22 -14.68
C ALA A 39 23.33 6.66 -13.21
N CYS A 40 22.28 7.33 -12.77
CA CYS A 40 22.10 7.70 -11.35
C CYS A 40 22.12 6.47 -10.44
N GLN A 41 21.37 5.39 -10.80
CA GLN A 41 21.39 4.12 -10.06
C GLN A 41 22.80 3.56 -9.91
N SER A 42 23.57 3.51 -11.02
CA SER A 42 24.93 2.97 -11.04
C SER A 42 25.89 3.81 -10.20
N ILE A 43 25.78 5.13 -10.24
CA ILE A 43 26.61 6.06 -9.48
C ILE A 43 26.30 5.96 -7.98
N ILE A 44 25.03 5.94 -7.61
CA ILE A 44 24.60 5.76 -6.21
C ILE A 44 25.10 4.42 -5.68
N LYS A 45 24.88 3.33 -6.42
CA LYS A 45 25.37 2.00 -6.01
C LYS A 45 26.89 1.98 -5.85
N LYS A 46 27.64 2.58 -6.79
CA LYS A 46 29.11 2.68 -6.71
C LYS A 46 29.55 3.47 -5.48
N ALA A 47 28.94 4.61 -5.19
CA ALA A 47 29.26 5.44 -4.05
C ALA A 47 29.05 4.69 -2.72
N MET A 48 27.93 3.95 -2.59
CA MET A 48 27.67 3.08 -1.43
C MET A 48 28.73 2.00 -1.28
N VAL A 49 29.05 1.29 -2.37
CA VAL A 49 30.07 0.24 -2.37
C VAL A 49 31.43 0.79 -1.95
N GLU A 50 31.87 1.93 -2.47
CA GLU A 50 33.15 2.55 -2.09
C GLU A 50 33.19 2.95 -0.60
N ARG A 51 32.07 3.46 -0.05
CA ARG A 51 31.96 3.73 1.39
C ARG A 51 32.08 2.46 2.20
N LEU A 52 31.29 1.43 1.87
CA LEU A 52 31.25 0.17 2.60
C LEU A 52 32.56 -0.60 2.49
N LYS A 53 33.28 -0.57 1.34
CA LYS A 53 34.63 -1.11 1.20
C LYS A 53 35.58 -0.48 2.22
N SER A 54 35.55 0.84 2.33
CA SER A 54 36.38 1.57 3.28
C SER A 54 36.05 1.23 4.74
N ALA A 55 34.76 1.09 5.07
CA ALA A 55 34.29 0.81 6.42
C ALA A 55 34.53 -0.65 6.84
N TYR A 56 34.31 -1.60 5.94
CA TYR A 56 34.34 -3.04 6.26
C TYR A 56 35.64 -3.74 5.87
N GLY A 57 36.49 -3.12 5.09
CA GLY A 57 37.71 -3.76 4.56
C GLY A 57 37.43 -4.93 3.61
N LEU A 58 36.29 -4.89 2.89
CA LEU A 58 35.87 -5.92 1.96
C LEU A 58 35.99 -5.42 0.52
N GLU A 59 36.49 -6.26 -0.39
CA GLU A 59 36.57 -5.92 -1.81
C GLU A 59 35.26 -6.21 -2.58
N GLN A 60 34.47 -7.17 -2.09
CA GLN A 60 33.20 -7.57 -2.70
C GLN A 60 32.12 -7.77 -1.64
N PHE A 61 30.89 -7.47 -2.01
CA PHE A 61 29.70 -7.68 -1.16
C PHE A 61 28.86 -8.80 -1.77
N PRO A 62 28.57 -9.88 -1.02
CA PRO A 62 27.84 -11.04 -1.54
C PRO A 62 26.36 -10.74 -1.82
N GLU A 63 25.80 -9.73 -1.16
CA GLU A 63 24.38 -9.34 -1.24
C GLU A 63 23.41 -10.53 -1.06
N THR A 64 23.74 -11.45 -0.17
CA THR A 64 22.95 -12.67 0.09
C THR A 64 22.05 -12.55 1.32
N GLY A 65 22.22 -11.50 2.10
CA GLY A 65 21.49 -11.25 3.33
C GLY A 65 20.16 -10.53 3.13
N VAL A 66 19.71 -9.87 4.17
CA VAL A 66 18.44 -9.12 4.18
C VAL A 66 18.48 -7.97 3.17
N LYS A 67 17.35 -7.75 2.51
CA LYS A 67 17.19 -6.67 1.53
C LYS A 67 16.95 -5.33 2.22
N TYR A 68 17.76 -4.35 1.85
CA TYR A 68 17.64 -2.93 2.20
C TYR A 68 17.42 -2.14 0.91
N GLN A 69 16.18 -1.98 0.50
CA GLN A 69 15.87 -1.28 -0.75
C GLN A 69 16.22 0.20 -0.64
N VAL A 70 17.21 0.63 -1.38
CA VAL A 70 17.54 2.06 -1.51
C VAL A 70 16.67 2.69 -2.58
N ARG A 71 16.04 3.80 -2.25
CA ARG A 71 15.25 4.62 -3.17
C ARG A 71 15.90 5.98 -3.34
N PHE A 72 15.96 6.46 -4.56
CA PHE A 72 16.32 7.84 -4.83
C PHE A 72 15.23 8.58 -5.61
N SER A 73 15.12 9.85 -5.35
CA SER A 73 14.37 10.78 -6.19
C SER A 73 15.23 12.00 -6.48
N ILE A 74 15.31 12.39 -7.75
CA ILE A 74 15.98 13.62 -8.16
C ILE A 74 14.90 14.50 -8.79
N PHE A 75 14.65 15.64 -8.16
CA PHE A 75 13.64 16.58 -8.61
C PHE A 75 14.21 18.00 -8.55
N LYS A 76 14.20 18.71 -9.70
CA LYS A 76 14.75 20.07 -9.81
C LYS A 76 16.20 20.18 -9.29
N ASP A 77 17.02 19.19 -9.64
CA ASP A 77 18.43 19.06 -9.24
C ASP A 77 18.69 18.81 -7.75
N GLU A 78 17.64 18.58 -6.95
CA GLU A 78 17.76 18.10 -5.58
C GLU A 78 17.62 16.58 -5.52
N ALA A 79 18.56 15.91 -4.87
CA ALA A 79 18.58 14.45 -4.70
C ALA A 79 18.19 14.07 -3.26
N ALA A 80 17.17 13.23 -3.12
CA ALA A 80 16.83 12.56 -1.87
C ALA A 80 17.16 11.07 -1.96
N ILE A 81 17.84 10.54 -0.93
CA ILE A 81 18.19 9.12 -0.80
C ILE A 81 17.50 8.57 0.43
N CYS A 82 16.75 7.49 0.26
CA CYS A 82 15.92 6.90 1.30
C CYS A 82 16.12 5.37 1.36
N LEU A 83 15.90 4.79 2.53
CA LEU A 83 15.66 3.35 2.68
C LEU A 83 14.14 3.10 2.63
N ASP A 84 13.71 2.21 1.75
CA ASP A 84 12.30 1.82 1.61
C ASP A 84 11.95 0.78 2.66
N THR A 85 11.32 1.21 3.74
CA THR A 85 10.91 0.36 4.86
C THR A 85 9.74 -0.56 4.53
N SER A 86 8.95 -0.21 3.52
CA SER A 86 7.66 -0.87 3.22
C SER A 86 7.83 -2.22 2.53
N GLY A 87 8.79 -2.35 1.61
CA GLY A 87 8.94 -3.49 0.73
C GLY A 87 7.89 -3.52 -0.38
N GLU A 88 6.88 -4.37 -0.27
CA GLU A 88 5.75 -4.36 -1.20
C GLU A 88 4.92 -3.08 -1.11
N GLY A 89 4.24 -2.72 -2.21
CA GLY A 89 3.43 -1.50 -2.25
C GLY A 89 2.38 -1.46 -1.14
N LEU A 90 2.15 -0.30 -0.53
CA LEU A 90 1.23 -0.13 0.60
C LEU A 90 -0.23 -0.46 0.28
N TYR A 91 -0.61 -0.50 -1.00
CA TYR A 91 -1.92 -0.98 -1.42
C TYR A 91 -2.13 -2.48 -1.13
N LYS A 92 -1.07 -3.29 -1.05
CA LYS A 92 -1.15 -4.69 -0.65
C LYS A 92 -1.35 -4.79 0.87
N ARG A 93 -2.59 -4.77 1.30
CA ARG A 93 -2.98 -4.84 2.72
C ARG A 93 -2.83 -6.24 3.32
N GLY A 94 -2.83 -7.29 2.48
CA GLY A 94 -2.75 -8.68 2.89
C GLY A 94 -4.08 -9.46 2.79
N TYR A 95 -5.23 -8.78 2.75
CA TYR A 95 -6.53 -9.43 2.76
C TYR A 95 -7.01 -9.92 1.39
N ARG A 96 -6.51 -9.35 0.28
CA ARG A 96 -7.01 -9.68 -1.05
C ARG A 96 -6.62 -11.08 -1.50
N ALA A 97 -7.59 -11.87 -1.90
CA ALA A 97 -7.35 -13.13 -2.61
C ALA A 97 -6.83 -12.87 -4.03
N VAL A 98 -6.02 -13.79 -4.55
CA VAL A 98 -5.57 -13.76 -5.93
C VAL A 98 -6.75 -14.18 -6.83
N GLY A 99 -7.07 -13.41 -7.88
CA GLY A 99 -7.98 -13.92 -8.92
C GLY A 99 -9.14 -13.01 -9.36
N VAL A 100 -9.19 -11.74 -8.96
CA VAL A 100 -10.18 -10.79 -9.50
C VAL A 100 -9.53 -9.90 -10.56
N GLU A 101 -10.16 -9.82 -11.72
CA GLU A 101 -9.67 -9.02 -12.84
C GLU A 101 -9.77 -7.51 -12.50
N ALA A 102 -8.65 -6.78 -12.68
CA ALA A 102 -8.53 -5.32 -12.56
C ALA A 102 -9.17 -4.64 -11.32
N PRO A 103 -8.95 -5.12 -10.10
CA PRO A 103 -9.56 -4.51 -8.91
C PRO A 103 -8.98 -3.12 -8.61
N LEU A 104 -9.82 -2.24 -8.04
CA LEU A 104 -9.35 -0.95 -7.51
C LEU A 104 -8.27 -1.18 -6.46
N ARG A 105 -7.19 -0.37 -6.49
CA ARG A 105 -6.15 -0.47 -5.45
C ARG A 105 -6.70 -0.01 -4.11
N GLU A 106 -6.35 -0.73 -3.04
CA GLU A 106 -6.82 -0.48 -1.68
C GLU A 106 -6.49 0.95 -1.21
N THR A 107 -5.31 1.47 -1.52
CA THR A 107 -4.94 2.85 -1.19
C THR A 107 -5.80 3.89 -1.91
N LEU A 108 -6.26 3.59 -3.14
CA LEU A 108 -7.16 4.48 -3.87
C LEU A 108 -8.58 4.40 -3.29
N ALA A 109 -9.06 3.20 -2.96
CA ALA A 109 -10.33 3.02 -2.26
C ALA A 109 -10.35 3.78 -0.92
N ALA A 110 -9.30 3.62 -0.10
CA ALA A 110 -9.15 4.38 1.15
C ALA A 110 -9.17 5.90 0.93
N ALA A 111 -8.52 6.39 -0.14
CA ALA A 111 -8.56 7.80 -0.49
C ALA A 111 -9.97 8.27 -0.85
N LEU A 112 -10.73 7.50 -1.64
CA LEU A 112 -12.12 7.82 -1.99
C LEU A 112 -13.01 7.89 -0.74
N VAL A 113 -12.91 6.89 0.14
CA VAL A 113 -13.63 6.87 1.43
C VAL A 113 -13.26 8.09 2.28
N THR A 114 -11.97 8.43 2.37
CA THR A 114 -11.51 9.61 3.11
C THR A 114 -12.06 10.91 2.53
N LEU A 115 -12.09 11.04 1.20
CA LEU A 115 -12.65 12.20 0.49
C LEU A 115 -14.15 12.34 0.70
N SER A 116 -14.89 11.22 0.85
CA SER A 116 -16.32 11.24 1.20
C SER A 116 -16.58 11.71 2.63
N ARG A 117 -15.53 11.89 3.43
CA ARG A 117 -15.58 12.26 4.85
C ARG A 117 -16.27 11.21 5.74
N TYR A 118 -16.37 9.98 5.29
CA TYR A 118 -16.90 8.88 6.09
C TYR A 118 -16.12 8.69 7.39
N ARG A 119 -16.84 8.44 8.49
CA ARG A 119 -16.27 8.27 9.85
C ARG A 119 -16.97 7.16 10.64
N GLY A 120 -17.71 6.27 9.99
CA GLY A 120 -18.45 5.18 10.65
C GLY A 120 -19.73 5.59 11.39
N ARG A 121 -20.21 6.82 11.26
CA ARG A 121 -21.42 7.31 11.93
C ARG A 121 -22.67 7.14 11.08
N ASP A 122 -22.54 7.28 9.79
CA ASP A 122 -23.63 7.26 8.83
C ASP A 122 -23.59 5.96 8.02
N PRO A 123 -24.71 5.54 7.39
CA PRO A 123 -24.70 4.43 6.46
C PRO A 123 -23.71 4.64 5.30
N PHE A 124 -23.03 3.59 4.90
CA PHE A 124 -22.09 3.59 3.76
C PHE A 124 -22.50 2.51 2.75
N CYS A 125 -22.51 2.84 1.47
CA CYS A 125 -22.94 1.95 0.40
C CYS A 125 -22.01 1.96 -0.80
N ASP A 126 -21.80 0.76 -1.39
CA ASP A 126 -21.19 0.55 -2.70
C ASP A 126 -22.02 -0.47 -3.50
N PRO A 127 -22.86 -0.04 -4.45
CA PRO A 127 -23.72 -0.93 -5.23
C PRO A 127 -23.00 -1.66 -6.38
N PHE A 128 -21.71 -1.42 -6.61
CA PHE A 128 -20.86 -2.11 -7.56
C PHE A 128 -19.55 -2.58 -6.87
N CYS A 129 -19.70 -3.29 -5.75
CA CYS A 129 -18.60 -3.52 -4.84
C CYS A 129 -17.52 -4.48 -5.38
N GLY A 130 -17.82 -5.30 -6.36
CA GLY A 130 -16.91 -6.30 -6.89
C GLY A 130 -16.34 -7.17 -5.76
N SER A 131 -15.01 -7.21 -5.62
CA SER A 131 -14.32 -7.93 -4.55
C SER A 131 -14.38 -7.25 -3.17
N GLY A 132 -15.20 -6.21 -3.00
CA GLY A 132 -15.46 -5.54 -1.72
C GLY A 132 -14.42 -4.49 -1.30
N THR A 133 -13.54 -4.04 -2.18
CA THR A 133 -12.41 -3.18 -1.77
C THR A 133 -12.87 -1.89 -1.09
N ILE A 134 -13.84 -1.15 -1.65
CA ILE A 134 -14.31 0.12 -1.08
C ILE A 134 -15.02 -0.09 0.27
N PRO A 135 -15.98 -1.02 0.41
CA PRO A 135 -16.62 -1.30 1.70
C PRO A 135 -15.64 -1.79 2.78
N ILE A 136 -14.65 -2.61 2.42
CA ILE A 136 -13.62 -3.08 3.35
C ILE A 136 -12.75 -1.91 3.84
N GLU A 137 -12.26 -1.04 2.96
CA GLU A 137 -11.50 0.14 3.37
C GLU A 137 -12.37 1.12 4.20
N ALA A 138 -13.68 1.22 3.93
CA ALA A 138 -14.60 1.97 4.77
C ALA A 138 -14.69 1.37 6.18
N ALA A 139 -14.77 0.05 6.31
CA ALA A 139 -14.80 -0.63 7.60
C ALA A 139 -13.49 -0.47 8.39
N LEU A 140 -12.33 -0.60 7.72
CA LEU A 140 -11.03 -0.34 8.34
C LEU A 140 -10.94 1.09 8.90
N ILE A 141 -11.41 2.08 8.14
CA ILE A 141 -11.45 3.49 8.58
C ILE A 141 -12.44 3.68 9.74
N ALA A 142 -13.63 3.08 9.67
CA ALA A 142 -14.64 3.17 10.73
C ALA A 142 -14.16 2.57 12.05
N LYS A 143 -13.51 1.40 12.01
CA LYS A 143 -12.90 0.74 13.16
C LYS A 143 -11.60 1.39 13.63
N ASN A 144 -11.05 2.36 12.91
CA ASN A 144 -9.68 2.86 13.13
C ASN A 144 -8.64 1.73 13.13
N ARG A 145 -8.89 0.68 12.33
CA ARG A 145 -7.97 -0.45 12.21
C ARG A 145 -6.80 -0.06 11.30
N ALA A 146 -5.59 -0.22 11.80
CA ALA A 146 -4.39 0.12 11.03
C ALA A 146 -4.22 -0.85 9.85
N PRO A 147 -4.15 -0.36 8.60
CA PRO A 147 -4.09 -1.20 7.41
C PRO A 147 -2.75 -1.92 7.22
N GLY A 148 -1.82 -1.72 8.16
CA GLY A 148 -0.51 -2.36 8.19
C GLY A 148 -0.44 -3.62 9.03
N LEU A 149 -1.45 -3.95 9.84
CA LEU A 149 -1.42 -5.06 10.81
C LEU A 149 -1.25 -6.43 10.15
N ASP A 150 -1.91 -6.64 9.00
CA ASP A 150 -1.95 -7.95 8.33
C ASP A 150 -0.92 -8.06 7.18
N ARG A 151 0.05 -7.12 7.10
CA ARG A 151 1.11 -7.15 6.11
C ARG A 151 2.49 -7.22 6.75
N ARG A 152 3.47 -7.64 5.95
CA ARG A 152 4.89 -7.59 6.34
C ARG A 152 5.56 -6.37 5.74
N PHE A 153 6.50 -5.80 6.52
CA PHE A 153 7.39 -4.71 6.08
C PHE A 153 8.81 -5.24 5.95
N ASP A 154 9.55 -4.82 4.91
CA ASP A 154 10.94 -5.23 4.74
C ASP A 154 11.79 -4.82 5.97
N ALA A 155 11.51 -3.66 6.56
CA ALA A 155 12.23 -3.13 7.71
C ALA A 155 12.07 -3.94 9.01
N GLN A 156 11.07 -4.82 9.13
CA GLN A 156 10.96 -5.75 10.26
C GLN A 156 12.15 -6.71 10.39
N ARG A 157 12.92 -6.88 9.31
CA ARG A 157 14.09 -7.77 9.25
C ARG A 157 15.41 -7.02 9.36
N TRP A 158 15.38 -5.68 9.54
CA TRP A 158 16.59 -4.87 9.57
C TRP A 158 17.25 -4.90 10.94
N ALA A 159 18.55 -5.17 10.97
CA ALA A 159 19.30 -5.42 12.19
C ALA A 159 19.38 -4.21 13.15
N PHE A 160 19.27 -2.98 12.64
CA PHE A 160 19.33 -1.77 13.47
C PHE A 160 17.97 -1.35 14.06
N LEU A 161 16.87 -2.05 13.69
CA LEU A 161 15.55 -1.82 14.27
C LEU A 161 15.21 -2.94 15.25
N PRO A 162 14.93 -2.63 16.52
CA PRO A 162 14.55 -3.64 17.49
C PRO A 162 13.20 -4.29 17.17
N ALA A 163 13.12 -5.61 17.30
CA ALA A 163 11.88 -6.35 17.02
C ALA A 163 10.73 -5.91 17.95
N GLU A 164 11.04 -5.53 19.17
CA GLU A 164 10.10 -5.03 20.17
C GLU A 164 9.35 -3.79 19.67
N ALA A 165 10.03 -2.87 18.97
CA ALA A 165 9.38 -1.67 18.44
C ALA A 165 8.25 -1.97 17.44
N TRP A 166 8.33 -3.09 16.73
CA TRP A 166 7.28 -3.54 15.81
C TRP A 166 6.10 -4.18 16.56
N MET A 167 6.39 -4.92 17.65
CA MET A 167 5.35 -5.49 18.50
C MET A 167 4.60 -4.39 19.24
N ASP A 168 5.31 -3.46 19.87
CA ASP A 168 4.72 -2.31 20.57
C ASP A 168 3.84 -1.47 19.64
N ALA A 169 4.30 -1.22 18.40
CA ALA A 169 3.52 -0.48 17.42
C ALA A 169 2.26 -1.25 16.95
N ALA A 170 2.33 -2.58 16.86
CA ALA A 170 1.17 -3.41 16.52
C ALA A 170 0.15 -3.43 17.66
N ASP A 171 0.61 -3.61 18.91
CA ASP A 171 -0.23 -3.60 20.10
C ASP A 171 -0.89 -2.22 20.26
N GLU A 172 -0.13 -1.12 20.13
CA GLU A 172 -0.70 0.24 20.16
C GLU A 172 -1.77 0.44 19.07
N ALA A 173 -1.54 -0.10 17.88
CA ALA A 173 -2.50 0.02 16.79
C ALA A 173 -3.78 -0.77 17.05
N GLN A 174 -3.69 -1.95 17.66
CA GLN A 174 -4.83 -2.76 18.07
C GLN A 174 -5.63 -2.09 19.22
N ASP A 175 -4.94 -1.55 20.21
CA ASP A 175 -5.55 -0.85 21.33
C ASP A 175 -6.35 0.40 20.91
N LYS A 176 -6.00 0.97 19.76
CA LYS A 176 -6.69 2.14 19.18
C LYS A 176 -7.88 1.77 18.30
N GLU A 177 -8.18 0.47 18.09
CA GLU A 177 -9.34 0.06 17.32
C GLU A 177 -10.64 0.43 18.04
N PHE A 178 -11.61 0.94 17.28
CA PHE A 178 -12.93 1.22 17.78
C PHE A 178 -13.82 -0.03 17.71
N HIS A 179 -14.51 -0.31 18.80
CA HIS A 179 -15.49 -1.38 18.90
C HIS A 179 -16.90 -0.80 18.81
N GLY A 180 -17.46 -0.75 17.62
CA GLY A 180 -18.77 -0.18 17.35
C GLY A 180 -19.55 -1.02 16.34
N THR A 181 -20.82 -0.69 16.19
CA THR A 181 -21.66 -1.23 15.12
C THR A 181 -21.67 -0.23 13.97
N TYR A 182 -21.44 -0.72 12.75
CA TYR A 182 -21.34 0.09 11.53
C TYR A 182 -22.36 -0.41 10.51
N ASP A 183 -23.02 0.51 9.81
CA ASP A 183 -23.93 0.17 8.71
C ASP A 183 -23.18 0.36 7.38
N ILE A 184 -22.42 -0.66 6.97
CA ILE A 184 -21.67 -0.68 5.72
C ILE A 184 -22.23 -1.81 4.84
N TRP A 185 -22.59 -1.47 3.61
CA TRP A 185 -23.19 -2.39 2.67
C TRP A 185 -22.44 -2.36 1.33
N GLY A 186 -22.20 -3.54 0.74
CA GLY A 186 -21.69 -3.74 -0.60
C GLY A 186 -22.60 -4.66 -1.40
N GLY A 187 -23.00 -4.24 -2.60
CA GLY A 187 -23.77 -5.03 -3.54
C GLY A 187 -23.01 -5.28 -4.82
N ASP A 188 -23.23 -6.41 -5.43
CA ASP A 188 -22.78 -6.72 -6.80
C ASP A 188 -23.77 -7.69 -7.46
N ILE A 189 -23.94 -7.59 -8.76
CA ILE A 189 -24.83 -8.48 -9.50
C ILE A 189 -24.22 -9.89 -9.64
N ASP A 190 -22.90 -10.00 -9.59
CA ASP A 190 -22.18 -11.28 -9.64
C ASP A 190 -22.06 -11.93 -8.25
N PRO A 191 -22.75 -13.06 -8.00
CA PRO A 191 -22.65 -13.77 -6.72
C PRO A 191 -21.24 -14.26 -6.40
N HIS A 192 -20.40 -14.53 -7.40
CA HIS A 192 -19.02 -14.95 -7.19
C HIS A 192 -18.17 -13.79 -6.67
N ALA A 193 -18.35 -12.57 -7.21
CA ALA A 193 -17.70 -11.37 -6.68
C ALA A 193 -18.09 -11.12 -5.21
N VAL A 194 -19.36 -11.31 -4.87
CA VAL A 194 -19.87 -11.19 -3.49
C VAL A 194 -19.23 -12.21 -2.54
N GLU A 195 -19.03 -13.45 -2.97
CA GLU A 195 -18.31 -14.46 -2.17
C GLU A 195 -16.85 -14.05 -1.92
N ILE A 196 -16.18 -13.59 -2.96
CA ILE A 196 -14.80 -13.05 -2.83
C ILE A 196 -14.77 -11.86 -1.86
N ALA A 197 -15.75 -10.95 -1.94
CA ALA A 197 -15.85 -9.81 -1.05
C ALA A 197 -15.99 -10.22 0.44
N ARG A 198 -16.82 -11.22 0.72
CA ARG A 198 -16.97 -11.79 2.07
C ARG A 198 -15.67 -12.42 2.57
N ASP A 199 -14.97 -13.17 1.72
CA ASP A 199 -13.69 -13.78 2.06
C ASP A 199 -12.60 -12.73 2.32
N ASN A 200 -12.56 -11.68 1.53
CA ASN A 200 -11.66 -10.55 1.72
C ASN A 200 -11.96 -9.80 3.03
N ALA A 201 -13.23 -9.53 3.34
CA ALA A 201 -13.64 -8.89 4.60
C ALA A 201 -13.24 -9.72 5.82
N ARG A 202 -13.40 -11.04 5.74
CA ARG A 202 -12.97 -11.96 6.82
C ARG A 202 -11.46 -11.91 7.02
N LYS A 203 -10.67 -11.92 5.95
CA LYS A 203 -9.22 -11.78 6.00
C LYS A 203 -8.77 -10.42 6.52
N ALA A 204 -9.53 -9.37 6.25
CA ALA A 204 -9.27 -8.02 6.76
C ALA A 204 -9.73 -7.85 8.22
N GLY A 205 -10.43 -8.83 8.83
CA GLY A 205 -10.95 -8.74 10.18
C GLY A 205 -12.06 -7.70 10.35
N VAL A 206 -12.90 -7.54 9.31
CA VAL A 206 -14.01 -6.57 9.29
C VAL A 206 -15.34 -7.16 8.80
N ASP A 207 -15.45 -8.48 8.74
CA ASP A 207 -16.66 -9.18 8.32
C ASP A 207 -17.87 -8.97 9.25
N ASP A 208 -17.63 -8.59 10.50
CA ASP A 208 -18.62 -8.15 11.47
C ASP A 208 -19.18 -6.74 11.19
N CYS A 209 -18.51 -5.96 10.35
CA CYS A 209 -18.82 -4.56 10.07
C CYS A 209 -19.45 -4.33 8.69
N VAL A 210 -19.36 -5.30 7.77
CA VAL A 210 -19.77 -5.12 6.38
C VAL A 210 -20.75 -6.23 5.98
N ARG A 211 -21.88 -5.83 5.38
CA ARG A 211 -22.83 -6.75 4.77
C ARG A 211 -22.66 -6.76 3.26
N PHE A 212 -22.40 -7.94 2.69
CA PHE A 212 -22.32 -8.13 1.24
C PHE A 212 -23.50 -8.93 0.73
N GLU A 213 -24.14 -8.46 -0.34
CA GLU A 213 -25.32 -9.07 -0.94
C GLU A 213 -25.24 -9.10 -2.47
N THR A 214 -25.75 -10.19 -3.07
CA THR A 214 -25.96 -10.22 -4.52
C THR A 214 -27.18 -9.33 -4.83
N ALA A 215 -26.96 -8.23 -5.51
CA ALA A 215 -27.98 -7.23 -5.74
C ALA A 215 -27.75 -6.52 -7.08
N ASP A 216 -28.85 -6.20 -7.74
CA ASP A 216 -28.86 -5.37 -8.94
C ASP A 216 -28.83 -3.89 -8.52
N ALA A 217 -27.83 -3.16 -8.97
CA ALA A 217 -27.65 -1.73 -8.64
C ALA A 217 -28.84 -0.86 -9.12
N ALA A 218 -29.51 -1.25 -10.21
CA ALA A 218 -30.72 -0.56 -10.69
C ALA A 218 -31.90 -0.65 -9.71
N ARG A 219 -31.85 -1.63 -8.79
CA ARG A 219 -32.85 -1.82 -7.72
C ARG A 219 -32.37 -1.39 -6.35
N PHE A 220 -31.22 -0.72 -6.30
CA PHE A 220 -30.66 -0.24 -5.04
C PHE A 220 -31.61 0.73 -4.36
N HIS A 221 -31.96 0.43 -3.11
CA HIS A 221 -32.79 1.27 -2.27
C HIS A 221 -32.33 1.22 -0.83
N ARG A 222 -32.34 2.37 -0.14
CA ARG A 222 -32.07 2.51 1.29
C ARG A 222 -33.07 3.47 1.91
N ASP A 223 -33.59 3.12 3.08
CA ASP A 223 -34.56 3.94 3.81
C ASP A 223 -33.95 5.13 4.54
N SER A 224 -32.61 5.17 4.67
CA SER A 224 -31.91 6.27 5.32
C SER A 224 -31.90 7.53 4.48
N GLN A 225 -32.21 8.69 5.08
CA GLN A 225 -32.19 10.00 4.41
C GLN A 225 -30.76 10.51 4.13
N TYR A 226 -29.77 10.01 4.86
CA TYR A 226 -28.37 10.44 4.78
C TYR A 226 -27.48 9.22 4.76
N GLY A 227 -26.31 9.36 4.14
CA GLY A 227 -25.28 8.34 4.04
C GLY A 227 -24.24 8.68 3.01
N GLN A 228 -23.22 7.87 2.90
CA GLN A 228 -22.21 7.97 1.83
C GLN A 228 -22.43 6.85 0.82
N LEU A 229 -22.47 7.23 -0.45
CA LEU A 229 -22.41 6.30 -1.57
C LEU A 229 -21.09 6.55 -2.30
N VAL A 230 -20.20 5.55 -2.24
CA VAL A 230 -18.90 5.60 -2.91
C VAL A 230 -18.74 4.33 -3.73
N THR A 231 -18.56 4.47 -5.01
CA THR A 231 -18.56 3.33 -5.92
C THR A 231 -17.59 3.52 -7.08
N ASN A 232 -17.19 2.42 -7.70
CA ASN A 232 -16.42 2.36 -8.92
C ASN A 232 -17.17 1.51 -9.94
N PRO A 233 -18.19 2.07 -10.62
CA PRO A 233 -19.02 1.33 -11.55
C PRO A 233 -18.24 0.93 -12.81
N PRO A 234 -18.69 -0.08 -13.56
CA PRO A 234 -18.13 -0.42 -14.85
C PRO A 234 -18.33 0.76 -15.84
N TYR A 235 -17.30 1.12 -16.59
CA TYR A 235 -17.32 2.25 -17.54
C TYR A 235 -16.94 1.84 -18.97
N GLY A 236 -17.14 0.57 -19.32
CA GLY A 236 -17.04 0.07 -20.68
C GLY A 236 -15.63 -0.11 -21.27
N GLU A 237 -14.58 0.18 -20.52
CA GLU A 237 -13.20 0.05 -21.03
C GLU A 237 -12.53 -1.30 -20.73
N ARG A 238 -13.04 -2.06 -19.71
CA ARG A 238 -12.37 -3.28 -19.22
C ARG A 238 -13.30 -4.44 -18.88
N LEU A 239 -14.56 -4.20 -18.53
CA LEU A 239 -15.49 -5.22 -18.02
C LEU A 239 -16.78 -5.34 -18.80
N LEU A 240 -17.22 -4.27 -19.47
CA LEU A 240 -18.41 -4.25 -20.32
C LEU A 240 -18.12 -3.51 -21.63
N GLU A 241 -18.80 -3.86 -22.72
CA GLU A 241 -18.81 -3.01 -23.90
C GLU A 241 -19.47 -1.67 -23.56
N ARG A 242 -19.06 -0.59 -24.25
CA ARG A 242 -19.47 0.79 -23.93
C ARG A 242 -20.99 0.97 -23.92
N GLN A 243 -21.71 0.24 -24.78
CA GLN A 243 -23.17 0.28 -24.84
C GLN A 243 -23.84 -0.34 -23.62
N GLU A 244 -23.26 -1.40 -23.05
CA GLU A 244 -23.78 -2.07 -21.85
C GLU A 244 -23.49 -1.29 -20.56
N ALA A 245 -22.51 -0.39 -20.59
CA ALA A 245 -22.18 0.45 -19.44
C ALA A 245 -23.00 1.75 -19.37
N GLU A 246 -23.67 2.13 -20.48
CA GLU A 246 -24.52 3.33 -20.57
C GLU A 246 -26.01 3.04 -20.26
N GLU A 247 -26.42 1.77 -20.20
CA GLU A 247 -27.74 1.32 -19.75
C GLU A 247 -27.77 1.11 -18.22
#